data_ce518c151696c378c2886c736c3ba4f3
#
_entry.id   ce518c151696c378c2886c736c3ba4f3
#
_cell.length_a   1.000
_cell.length_b   1.000
_cell.length_c   1.000
_cell.angle_alpha   90.00
_cell.angle_beta   90.00
_cell.angle_gamma   90.00
#
_symmetry.space_group_name_H-M   'P 1'
#
loop_
_entity.id
_entity.type
_entity.pdbx_description
1 polymer ?
#
loop_
_entity_poly.entity_id
_entity_poly.type
_entity_poly.pdbx_seq_one_letter_code
_entity_poly.pdbx_strand_id
1 'polypeptide(L)'
;MKDIKRFISTFLLAFGTYLILTFAAGRSIIEGTPLWSYEELVFGLSVALIVASVTSHILCRSDDFRMLNPLRWVIMLVYLIPLFIEMVKANFDVAYRVITGNIRPGIVKIKPGLKKDLSITFLANSITLTPGTLTVDVDEEKKELYIHWIKVGKNPTETISGRFTKWIRRFAE
;
A
#
# COMPACT_ATOMS: atom_id res chain seq x y z
N MET A 1 -21.74 -18.46 4.61
CA MET A 1 -22.01 -17.08 4.14
C MET A 1 -20.75 -16.19 4.08
N LYS A 2 -19.84 -16.25 5.04
CA LYS A 2 -18.61 -15.43 5.04
C LYS A 2 -17.67 -15.78 3.89
N ASP A 3 -17.43 -17.05 3.62
CA ASP A 3 -16.51 -17.51 2.57
C ASP A 3 -16.99 -17.13 1.17
N ILE A 4 -18.29 -17.16 0.92
CA ILE A 4 -18.87 -16.71 -0.34
C ILE A 4 -18.65 -15.21 -0.54
N LYS A 5 -18.79 -14.39 0.51
CA LYS A 5 -18.51 -12.95 0.42
C LYS A 5 -17.04 -12.67 0.14
N ARG A 6 -16.12 -13.41 0.78
CA ARG A 6 -14.67 -13.33 0.52
C ARG A 6 -14.35 -13.66 -0.92
N PHE A 7 -14.90 -14.77 -1.41
CA PHE A 7 -14.71 -15.21 -2.79
C PHE A 7 -15.23 -14.17 -3.79
N ILE A 8 -16.49 -13.71 -3.64
CA ILE A 8 -17.07 -12.70 -4.52
C ILE A 8 -16.25 -11.41 -4.51
N SER A 9 -15.80 -10.96 -3.34
CA SER A 9 -15.00 -9.75 -3.21
C SER A 9 -13.67 -9.86 -3.93
N THR A 10 -12.96 -10.98 -3.77
CA THR A 10 -11.68 -11.24 -4.43
C THR A 10 -11.87 -11.37 -5.94
N PHE A 11 -12.94 -12.03 -6.37
CA PHE A 11 -13.29 -12.17 -7.78
C PHE A 11 -13.56 -10.81 -8.44
N LEU A 12 -14.40 -9.98 -7.83
CA LEU A 12 -14.70 -8.63 -8.36
C LEU A 12 -13.45 -7.76 -8.44
N LEU A 13 -12.58 -7.85 -7.44
CA LEU A 13 -11.33 -7.12 -7.40
C LEU A 13 -10.37 -7.59 -8.51
N ALA A 14 -10.19 -8.88 -8.67
CA ALA A 14 -9.33 -9.47 -9.68
C ALA A 14 -9.84 -9.16 -11.10
N PHE A 15 -11.14 -9.34 -11.33
CA PHE A 15 -11.76 -9.05 -12.62
C PHE A 15 -11.73 -7.57 -12.97
N GLY A 16 -12.06 -6.70 -12.01
CA GLY A 16 -11.96 -5.25 -12.17
C GLY A 16 -10.54 -4.77 -12.48
N THR A 17 -9.53 -5.33 -11.80
CA THR A 17 -8.12 -5.04 -12.08
C THR A 17 -7.74 -5.49 -13.50
N TYR A 18 -8.17 -6.67 -13.91
CA TYR A 18 -7.96 -7.16 -15.28
C TYR A 18 -8.55 -6.20 -16.32
N LEU A 19 -9.81 -5.76 -16.13
CA LEU A 19 -10.47 -4.83 -17.05
C LEU A 19 -9.75 -3.48 -17.13
N ILE A 20 -9.27 -2.94 -16.00
CA ILE A 20 -8.52 -1.67 -15.97
C ILE A 20 -7.19 -1.82 -16.69
N LEU A 21 -6.45 -2.90 -16.46
CA LEU A 21 -5.15 -3.12 -17.09
C LEU A 21 -5.27 -3.34 -18.60
N THR A 22 -6.28 -4.09 -19.05
CA THR A 22 -6.51 -4.33 -20.47
C THR A 22 -7.04 -3.09 -21.19
N PHE A 23 -7.86 -2.26 -20.53
CA PHE A 23 -8.25 -0.95 -21.03
C PHE A 23 -7.04 -0.04 -21.24
N ALA A 24 -6.14 0.02 -20.27
CA ALA A 24 -4.91 0.82 -20.35
C ALA A 24 -3.92 0.34 -21.43
N ALA A 25 -4.02 -0.92 -21.87
CA ALA A 25 -3.20 -1.46 -22.95
C ALA A 25 -3.57 -0.95 -24.36
N GLY A 26 -4.65 -0.16 -24.48
CA GLY A 26 -4.89 0.78 -25.58
C GLY A 26 -5.26 0.20 -26.95
N ARG A 27 -5.52 -1.10 -27.09
CA ARG A 27 -5.86 -1.70 -28.40
C ARG A 27 -7.21 -1.23 -28.96
N SER A 28 -8.23 -1.13 -28.12
CA SER A 28 -9.61 -0.83 -28.52
C SER A 28 -9.86 0.61 -28.96
N ILE A 29 -9.07 1.57 -28.52
CA ILE A 29 -9.27 3.00 -28.83
C ILE A 29 -8.78 3.34 -30.24
N ILE A 30 -7.79 2.58 -30.76
CA ILE A 30 -7.16 2.87 -32.06
C ILE A 30 -7.92 2.21 -33.21
N GLU A 31 -8.60 1.08 -32.99
CA GLU A 31 -9.21 0.26 -34.06
C GLU A 31 -10.74 0.42 -34.19
N GLY A 32 -11.41 1.24 -33.34
CA GLY A 32 -12.88 1.39 -33.36
C GLY A 32 -13.65 0.12 -33.01
N THR A 33 -12.98 -0.88 -32.43
CA THR A 33 -13.55 -2.13 -31.95
C THR A 33 -14.16 -1.98 -30.55
N PRO A 34 -15.05 -2.90 -30.09
CA PRO A 34 -15.56 -2.85 -28.74
C PRO A 34 -14.41 -2.90 -27.72
N LEU A 35 -14.58 -2.21 -26.59
CA LEU A 35 -13.59 -2.03 -25.51
C LEU A 35 -12.91 -3.33 -25.08
N TRP A 36 -13.60 -4.45 -25.15
CA TRP A 36 -13.09 -5.81 -24.92
C TRP A 36 -13.72 -6.78 -25.90
N SER A 37 -12.92 -7.69 -26.45
CA SER A 37 -13.43 -8.80 -27.25
C SER A 37 -14.08 -9.86 -26.33
N TYR A 38 -14.94 -10.70 -26.92
CA TYR A 38 -15.54 -11.82 -26.18
C TYR A 38 -14.45 -12.76 -25.60
N GLU A 39 -13.40 -13.01 -26.33
CA GLU A 39 -12.28 -13.85 -25.90
C GLU A 39 -11.53 -13.26 -24.70
N GLU A 40 -11.29 -11.96 -24.71
CA GLU A 40 -10.67 -11.25 -23.59
C GLU A 40 -11.53 -11.29 -22.32
N LEU A 41 -12.84 -11.12 -22.44
CA LEU A 41 -13.76 -11.22 -21.30
C LEU A 41 -13.80 -12.63 -20.72
N VAL A 42 -13.87 -13.67 -21.57
CA VAL A 42 -13.85 -15.08 -21.13
C VAL A 42 -12.52 -15.41 -20.45
N PHE A 43 -11.42 -14.98 -21.02
CA PHE A 43 -10.09 -15.17 -20.42
C PHE A 43 -9.97 -14.46 -19.07
N GLY A 44 -10.36 -13.20 -19.00
CA GLY A 44 -10.35 -12.40 -17.75
C GLY A 44 -11.23 -13.01 -16.68
N LEU A 45 -12.42 -13.50 -17.04
CA LEU A 45 -13.32 -14.19 -16.11
C LEU A 45 -12.68 -15.48 -15.58
N SER A 46 -12.05 -16.26 -16.44
CA SER A 46 -11.39 -17.52 -16.06
C SER A 46 -10.23 -17.27 -15.10
N VAL A 47 -9.38 -16.29 -15.40
CA VAL A 47 -8.26 -15.89 -14.54
C VAL A 47 -8.78 -15.38 -13.20
N ALA A 48 -9.80 -14.52 -13.19
CA ALA A 48 -10.38 -13.99 -11.96
C ALA A 48 -10.97 -15.08 -11.06
N LEU A 49 -11.60 -16.11 -11.64
CA LEU A 49 -12.10 -17.28 -10.91
C LEU A 49 -10.97 -18.07 -10.27
N ILE A 50 -9.88 -18.34 -11.00
CA ILE A 50 -8.71 -19.04 -10.48
C ILE A 50 -8.08 -18.24 -9.34
N VAL A 51 -7.84 -16.94 -9.54
CA VAL A 51 -7.27 -16.06 -8.52
C VAL A 51 -8.18 -16.02 -7.28
N ALA A 52 -9.50 -15.87 -7.44
CA ALA A 52 -10.42 -15.86 -6.32
C ALA A 52 -10.42 -17.19 -5.55
N SER A 53 -10.33 -18.33 -6.24
CA SER A 53 -10.28 -19.65 -5.61
C SER A 53 -9.04 -19.85 -4.75
N VAL A 54 -7.88 -19.37 -5.23
CA VAL A 54 -6.59 -19.56 -4.53
C VAL A 54 -6.39 -18.52 -3.43
N THR A 55 -6.75 -17.25 -3.69
CA THR A 55 -6.33 -16.14 -2.81
C THR A 55 -7.42 -15.61 -1.89
N SER A 56 -8.68 -16.03 -2.04
CA SER A 56 -9.79 -15.51 -1.22
C SER A 56 -9.57 -15.68 0.29
N HIS A 57 -8.96 -16.79 0.71
CA HIS A 57 -8.63 -17.07 2.11
C HIS A 57 -7.47 -16.22 2.64
N ILE A 58 -6.56 -15.79 1.77
CA ILE A 58 -5.37 -15.01 2.14
C ILE A 58 -5.73 -13.52 2.20
N LEU A 59 -6.32 -12.98 1.13
CA LEU A 59 -6.62 -11.55 0.98
C LEU A 59 -7.70 -11.03 1.94
N CYS A 60 -8.70 -11.86 2.26
CA CYS A 60 -9.81 -11.48 3.13
C CYS A 60 -9.75 -12.15 4.51
N ARG A 61 -8.55 -12.48 5.01
CA ARG A 61 -8.37 -13.18 6.28
C ARG A 61 -8.96 -12.44 7.48
N SER A 62 -8.96 -11.12 7.47
CA SER A 62 -9.46 -10.25 8.55
C SER A 62 -10.94 -9.88 8.43
N ASP A 63 -11.73 -10.46 7.52
CA ASP A 63 -13.12 -10.05 7.22
C ASP A 63 -13.29 -8.54 6.93
N ASP A 64 -12.23 -7.90 6.48
CA ASP A 64 -12.21 -6.47 6.21
C ASP A 64 -12.52 -6.16 4.74
N PHE A 65 -13.81 -5.99 4.47
CA PHE A 65 -14.31 -5.65 3.12
C PHE A 65 -14.18 -4.16 2.76
N ARG A 66 -13.50 -3.36 3.57
CA ARG A 66 -13.39 -1.91 3.36
C ARG A 66 -12.63 -1.56 2.07
N MET A 67 -11.73 -2.43 1.63
CA MET A 67 -11.00 -2.27 0.37
C MET A 67 -11.89 -2.45 -0.87
N LEU A 68 -13.14 -2.89 -0.74
CA LEU A 68 -14.12 -2.89 -1.84
C LEU A 68 -14.68 -1.50 -2.15
N ASN A 69 -14.51 -0.54 -1.26
CA ASN A 69 -14.98 0.83 -1.48
C ASN A 69 -14.03 1.56 -2.45
N PRO A 70 -14.50 1.91 -3.67
CA PRO A 70 -13.65 2.55 -4.68
C PRO A 70 -13.10 3.91 -4.22
N LEU A 71 -13.80 4.62 -3.34
CA LEU A 71 -13.32 5.87 -2.79
C LEU A 71 -11.99 5.69 -2.02
N ARG A 72 -11.80 4.55 -1.34
CA ARG A 72 -10.55 4.25 -0.62
C ARG A 72 -9.37 4.06 -1.57
N TRP A 73 -9.63 3.49 -2.74
CA TRP A 73 -8.62 3.38 -3.81
C TRP A 73 -8.21 4.75 -4.33
N VAL A 74 -9.16 5.65 -4.52
CA VAL A 74 -8.87 7.04 -4.92
C VAL A 74 -8.01 7.73 -3.85
N ILE A 75 -8.37 7.60 -2.55
CA ILE A 75 -7.58 8.16 -1.45
C ILE A 75 -6.18 7.55 -1.40
N MET A 76 -6.05 6.24 -1.64
CA MET A 76 -4.75 5.55 -1.71
C MET A 76 -3.90 6.07 -2.87
N LEU A 77 -4.49 6.28 -4.04
CA LEU A 77 -3.78 6.87 -5.19
C LEU A 77 -3.35 8.32 -4.90
N VAL A 78 -4.23 9.13 -4.31
CA VAL A 78 -3.89 10.50 -3.89
C VAL A 78 -2.77 10.50 -2.84
N TYR A 79 -2.72 9.49 -1.98
CA TYR A 79 -1.65 9.32 -0.99
C TYR A 79 -0.26 9.16 -1.62
N LEU A 80 -0.15 8.64 -2.84
CA LEU A 80 1.14 8.52 -3.51
C LEU A 80 1.82 9.89 -3.72
N ILE A 81 1.05 10.97 -3.87
CA ILE A 81 1.59 12.33 -4.03
C ILE A 81 2.39 12.78 -2.80
N PRO A 82 1.82 12.84 -1.58
CA PRO A 82 2.60 13.20 -0.39
C PRO A 82 3.72 12.19 -0.09
N LEU A 83 3.54 10.90 -0.37
CA LEU A 83 4.59 9.91 -0.23
C LEU A 83 5.79 10.26 -1.14
N PHE A 84 5.55 10.54 -2.41
CA PHE A 84 6.60 10.91 -3.36
C PHE A 84 7.32 12.20 -2.96
N ILE A 85 6.58 13.22 -2.51
CA ILE A 85 7.17 14.47 -2.01
C ILE A 85 8.11 14.22 -0.83
N GLU A 86 7.70 13.36 0.12
CA GLU A 86 8.55 13.02 1.27
C GLU A 86 9.78 12.19 0.86
N MET A 87 9.66 11.30 -0.13
CA MET A 87 10.80 10.58 -0.70
C MET A 87 11.81 11.54 -1.34
N VAL A 88 11.36 12.53 -2.11
CA VAL A 88 12.23 13.54 -2.72
C VAL A 88 12.99 14.34 -1.64
N LYS A 89 12.26 14.85 -0.63
CA LYS A 89 12.88 15.59 0.49
C LYS A 89 13.90 14.74 1.24
N ALA A 90 13.57 13.48 1.50
CA ALA A 90 14.46 12.56 2.20
C ALA A 90 15.73 12.24 1.40
N ASN A 91 15.64 12.14 0.06
CA ASN A 91 16.83 11.99 -0.80
C ASN A 91 17.80 13.16 -0.62
N PHE A 92 17.30 14.39 -0.63
CA PHE A 92 18.16 15.58 -0.39
C PHE A 92 18.75 15.61 1.03
N ASP A 93 17.96 15.24 2.05
CA ASP A 93 18.43 15.18 3.44
C ASP A 93 19.54 14.12 3.61
N VAL A 94 19.36 12.92 3.04
CA VAL A 94 20.37 11.87 3.07
C VAL A 94 21.63 12.30 2.32
N ALA A 95 21.51 12.87 1.12
CA ALA A 95 22.65 13.38 0.37
C ALA A 95 23.43 14.43 1.17
N TYR A 96 22.77 15.39 1.78
CA TYR A 96 23.38 16.37 2.66
C TYR A 96 24.13 15.72 3.84
N ARG A 97 23.53 14.70 4.47
CA ARG A 97 24.15 13.99 5.60
C ARG A 97 25.38 13.21 5.21
N VAL A 98 25.35 12.57 4.03
CA VAL A 98 26.50 11.83 3.49
C VAL A 98 27.66 12.78 3.21
N ILE A 99 27.39 13.93 2.58
CA ILE A 99 28.43 14.93 2.26
C ILE A 99 29.04 15.55 3.53
N THR A 100 28.20 15.85 4.52
CA THR A 100 28.62 16.55 5.76
C THR A 100 29.12 15.62 6.86
N GLY A 101 28.95 14.30 6.71
CA GLY A 101 29.24 13.32 7.76
C GLY A 101 28.31 13.42 8.99
N ASN A 102 27.21 14.19 8.91
CA ASN A 102 26.29 14.42 10.02
C ASN A 102 25.31 13.26 10.19
N ILE A 103 25.87 12.10 10.48
CA ILE A 103 25.15 10.81 10.61
C ILE A 103 25.22 10.38 12.08
N ARG A 104 24.07 9.96 12.63
CA ARG A 104 23.95 9.40 13.97
C ARG A 104 22.92 8.27 13.95
N PRO A 105 23.30 7.11 13.39
CA PRO A 105 22.36 6.02 13.18
C PRO A 105 21.93 5.37 14.48
N GLY A 106 20.74 4.80 14.48
CA GLY A 106 20.23 4.03 15.60
C GLY A 106 18.87 3.43 15.30
N ILE A 107 18.46 2.47 16.11
CA ILE A 107 17.15 1.86 16.04
C ILE A 107 16.24 2.57 17.05
N VAL A 108 15.11 3.03 16.59
CA VAL A 108 14.08 3.68 17.41
C VAL A 108 12.78 2.88 17.34
N LYS A 109 12.10 2.83 18.48
CA LYS A 109 10.78 2.24 18.56
C LYS A 109 9.73 3.34 18.38
N ILE A 110 8.73 3.11 17.53
CA ILE A 110 7.61 4.02 17.32
C ILE A 110 6.27 3.30 17.55
N LYS A 111 5.29 4.06 18.03
CA LYS A 111 3.91 3.62 18.21
C LYS A 111 2.97 4.56 17.46
N PRO A 112 2.61 4.21 16.23
CA PRO A 112 1.88 5.12 15.33
C PRO A 112 0.40 5.29 15.69
N GLY A 113 -0.14 4.46 16.60
CA GLY A 113 -1.55 4.49 16.98
C GLY A 113 -2.50 3.96 15.90
N LEU A 114 -2.00 3.14 14.98
CA LEU A 114 -2.79 2.40 14.00
C LEU A 114 -3.19 1.04 14.59
N LYS A 115 -4.39 0.56 14.24
CA LYS A 115 -4.97 -0.65 14.82
C LYS A 115 -4.95 -1.86 13.89
N LYS A 116 -5.00 -1.63 12.57
CA LYS A 116 -5.11 -2.69 11.57
C LYS A 116 -3.76 -3.09 11.00
N ASP A 117 -3.61 -4.39 10.72
CA ASP A 117 -2.39 -4.95 10.13
C ASP A 117 -2.08 -4.31 8.79
N LEU A 118 -3.12 -4.12 7.96
CA LEU A 118 -2.99 -3.45 6.68
C LEU A 118 -2.43 -2.03 6.83
N SER A 119 -2.92 -1.26 7.82
CA SER A 119 -2.43 0.10 8.08
C SER A 119 -0.97 0.10 8.54
N ILE A 120 -0.58 -0.86 9.39
CA ILE A 120 0.80 -1.04 9.85
C ILE A 120 1.71 -1.40 8.67
N THR A 121 1.26 -2.31 7.80
CA THR A 121 2.01 -2.71 6.60
C THR A 121 2.23 -1.54 5.65
N PHE A 122 1.20 -0.75 5.37
CA PHE A 122 1.35 0.46 4.54
C PHE A 122 2.31 1.46 5.16
N LEU A 123 2.25 1.64 6.49
CA LEU A 123 3.16 2.54 7.19
C LEU A 123 4.61 2.04 7.13
N ALA A 124 4.83 0.77 7.43
CA ALA A 124 6.16 0.14 7.37
C ALA A 124 6.81 0.27 6.00
N ASN A 125 6.02 0.01 4.93
CA ASN A 125 6.48 0.17 3.56
C ASN A 125 6.77 1.65 3.22
N SER A 126 5.92 2.58 3.62
CA SER A 126 6.12 4.02 3.37
C SER A 126 7.39 4.55 4.06
N ILE A 127 7.66 4.08 5.28
CA ILE A 127 8.88 4.42 6.03
C ILE A 127 10.12 3.84 5.31
N THR A 128 10.04 2.59 4.89
CA THR A 128 11.17 1.91 4.21
C THR A 128 11.46 2.51 2.83
N LEU A 129 10.43 2.94 2.10
CA LEU A 129 10.57 3.63 0.81
C LEU A 129 11.17 5.04 0.97
N THR A 130 11.13 5.61 2.17
CA THR A 130 11.69 6.93 2.44
C THR A 130 13.19 6.81 2.78
N PRO A 131 14.11 7.34 1.97
CA PRO A 131 15.56 7.26 2.23
C PRO A 131 15.93 7.71 3.65
N GLY A 132 16.89 6.98 4.25
CA GLY A 132 17.36 7.24 5.60
C GLY A 132 16.55 6.59 6.72
N THR A 133 15.49 5.88 6.40
CA THR A 133 14.70 5.09 7.33
C THR A 133 14.45 3.67 6.78
N LEU A 134 14.47 2.67 7.65
CA LEU A 134 14.21 1.28 7.32
C LEU A 134 13.44 0.62 8.47
N THR A 135 12.29 0.05 8.18
CA THR A 135 11.58 -0.79 9.16
C THR A 135 12.32 -2.12 9.31
N VAL A 136 12.82 -2.37 10.50
CA VAL A 136 13.63 -3.55 10.83
C VAL A 136 12.74 -4.67 11.35
N ASP A 137 11.74 -4.32 12.16
CA ASP A 137 10.85 -5.29 12.80
C ASP A 137 9.49 -4.66 13.10
N VAL A 138 8.47 -5.50 13.21
CA VAL A 138 7.08 -5.11 13.52
C VAL A 138 6.52 -6.01 14.61
N ASP A 139 6.21 -5.44 15.77
CA ASP A 139 5.47 -6.14 16.82
C ASP A 139 3.97 -6.09 16.46
N GLU A 140 3.47 -7.21 15.94
CA GLU A 140 2.08 -7.31 15.46
C GLU A 140 1.06 -7.22 16.61
N GLU A 141 1.41 -7.68 17.82
CA GLU A 141 0.50 -7.64 18.98
C GLU A 141 0.36 -6.21 19.51
N LYS A 142 1.48 -5.50 19.69
CA LYS A 142 1.51 -4.16 20.24
C LYS A 142 1.31 -3.06 19.20
N LYS A 143 1.35 -3.43 17.90
CA LYS A 143 1.31 -2.48 16.76
C LYS A 143 2.41 -1.43 16.85
N GLU A 144 3.60 -1.87 17.23
CA GLU A 144 4.81 -1.06 17.34
C GLU A 144 5.79 -1.43 16.22
N LEU A 145 6.57 -0.44 15.74
CA LEU A 145 7.57 -0.66 14.70
C LEU A 145 8.96 -0.31 15.25
N TYR A 146 9.95 -1.12 14.89
CA TYR A 146 11.36 -0.86 15.13
C TYR A 146 11.98 -0.36 13.83
N ILE A 147 12.53 0.87 13.85
CA ILE A 147 12.98 1.56 12.66
C ILE A 147 14.44 1.94 12.82
N HIS A 148 15.26 1.49 11.90
CA HIS A 148 16.61 2.05 11.74
C HIS A 148 16.51 3.42 11.11
N TRP A 149 17.09 4.42 11.74
CA TRP A 149 17.08 5.82 11.31
C TRP A 149 18.50 6.35 11.19
N ILE A 150 18.87 6.91 10.04
CA ILE A 150 20.21 7.40 9.73
C ILE A 150 20.67 8.51 10.67
N LYS A 151 19.74 9.29 11.22
CA LYS A 151 20.02 10.31 12.24
C LYS A 151 18.91 10.36 13.26
N VAL A 152 19.16 9.72 14.39
CA VAL A 152 18.20 9.72 15.53
C VAL A 152 18.02 11.13 16.06
N GLY A 153 16.74 11.56 16.08
CA GLY A 153 16.30 12.86 16.55
C GLY A 153 15.29 12.77 17.70
N LYS A 154 14.72 13.91 18.05
CA LYS A 154 13.64 13.99 19.05
C LYS A 154 12.33 13.55 18.44
N ASN A 155 11.42 12.99 19.28
CA ASN A 155 10.07 12.58 18.90
C ASN A 155 10.00 11.69 17.63
N PRO A 156 10.63 10.50 17.64
CA PRO A 156 10.72 9.64 16.46
C PRO A 156 9.35 9.26 15.86
N THR A 157 8.35 9.02 16.71
CA THR A 157 7.00 8.67 16.25
C THR A 157 6.40 9.77 15.38
N GLU A 158 6.47 11.01 15.81
CA GLU A 158 5.89 12.13 15.05
C GLU A 158 6.72 12.44 13.79
N THR A 159 8.04 12.46 13.92
CA THR A 159 8.95 12.81 12.83
C THR A 159 8.89 11.79 11.68
N ILE A 160 8.88 10.50 12.01
CA ILE A 160 8.95 9.42 11.00
C ILE A 160 7.54 9.08 10.47
N SER A 161 6.56 8.91 11.36
CA SER A 161 5.25 8.35 10.98
C SER A 161 4.13 9.37 10.88
N GLY A 162 4.23 10.52 11.55
CA GLY A 162 3.10 11.44 11.73
C GLY A 162 2.47 11.93 10.42
N ARG A 163 3.26 12.09 9.37
CA ARG A 163 2.81 12.53 8.03
C ARG A 163 2.02 11.45 7.32
N PHE A 164 2.49 10.21 7.38
CA PHE A 164 1.88 9.06 6.71
C PHE A 164 0.63 8.56 7.44
N THR A 165 0.67 8.52 8.76
CA THR A 165 -0.40 7.98 9.61
C THR A 165 -1.75 8.64 9.33
N LYS A 166 -1.78 9.95 9.12
CA LYS A 166 -3.03 10.69 8.83
C LYS A 166 -3.69 10.23 7.52
N TRP A 167 -2.90 9.97 6.50
CA TRP A 167 -3.38 9.49 5.21
C TRP A 167 -3.79 8.03 5.25
N ILE A 168 -2.91 7.19 5.81
CA ILE A 168 -3.14 5.75 5.92
C ILE A 168 -4.42 5.45 6.70
N ARG A 169 -4.70 6.19 7.78
CA ARG A 169 -5.94 6.07 8.54
C ARG A 169 -7.20 6.28 7.68
N ARG A 170 -7.15 7.14 6.67
CA ARG A 170 -8.31 7.43 5.81
C ARG A 170 -8.68 6.28 4.89
N PHE A 171 -7.70 5.55 4.35
CA PHE A 171 -7.99 4.47 3.40
C PHE A 171 -7.82 3.06 3.98
N ALA A 172 -6.96 2.84 4.97
CA ALA A 172 -6.66 1.53 5.51
C ALA A 172 -7.33 1.22 6.86
N GLU A 173 -7.83 2.22 7.60
CA GLU A 173 -8.65 2.07 8.81
C GLU A 173 -10.11 2.44 8.57
#